data_a8b3012571477f0a041d530630b21137
#
_entry.id   a8b3012571477f0a041d530630b21137
#
_cell.length_a   1.000
_cell.length_b   1.000
_cell.length_c   1.000
_cell.angle_alpha   90.00
_cell.angle_beta   90.00
_cell.angle_gamma   90.00
#
_symmetry.space_group_name_H-M   'P 1'
#
loop_
_entity.id
_entity.type
_entity.pdbx_description
1 polymer ?
#
loop_
_entity_poly.entity_id
_entity_poly.type
_entity_poly.pdbx_seq_one_letter_code
_entity_poly.pdbx_strand_id
1 'polypeptide(L)'
;FSNKLTEVIRLHQITCGFLNTDSGQIHEFKSNPKLKELLNILEETEDKCIIWANYVYNIEMIKTKLKERYGKEAVVSIYGKDSVDVRKKAVERFQSDDRCRFLVGNPTTGGYGLTLTAARNVIYYSNSYNLEVRLQSEDRPHRIGQISAKTLGEEAMKWL
;
A
#
# COMPACT_ATOMS: atom_id res chain seq x y z
N PHE A 1 25.72 15.68 11.85
CA PHE A 1 24.58 15.94 12.74
C PHE A 1 23.35 15.31 12.14
N SER A 2 22.90 14.21 12.73
CA SER A 2 21.63 13.60 12.37
C SER A 2 20.50 14.53 12.80
N ASN A 3 19.73 15.04 11.85
CA ASN A 3 18.53 15.82 12.15
C ASN A 3 17.48 14.86 12.76
N LYS A 4 16.77 15.27 13.81
CA LYS A 4 15.70 14.46 14.45
C LYS A 4 14.68 13.93 13.44
N LEU A 5 14.38 14.71 12.39
CA LEU A 5 13.51 14.25 11.31
C LEU A 5 14.09 13.04 10.56
N THR A 6 15.40 13.05 10.29
CA THR A 6 16.10 11.93 9.64
C THR A 6 16.04 10.66 10.52
N GLU A 7 16.19 10.81 11.83
CA GLU A 7 16.07 9.68 12.78
C GLU A 7 14.67 9.09 12.75
N VAL A 8 13.63 9.92 12.79
CA VAL A 8 12.23 9.47 12.71
C VAL A 8 11.96 8.73 11.40
N ILE A 9 12.45 9.26 10.26
CA ILE A 9 12.29 8.61 8.96
C ILE A 9 13.00 7.24 8.95
N ARG A 10 14.21 7.14 9.50
CA ARG A 10 14.95 5.88 9.58
C ARG A 10 14.25 4.86 10.47
N LEU A 11 13.76 5.27 11.65
CA LEU A 11 12.98 4.40 12.51
C LEU A 11 11.73 3.88 11.79
N HIS A 12 11.04 4.74 11.06
CA HIS A 12 9.89 4.34 10.25
C HIS A 12 10.27 3.33 9.14
N GLN A 13 11.41 3.53 8.46
CA GLN A 13 11.93 2.57 7.48
C GLN A 13 12.22 1.21 8.11
N ILE A 14 12.86 1.20 9.30
CA ILE A 14 13.17 -0.03 10.05
C ILE A 14 11.89 -0.80 10.36
N THR A 15 10.84 -0.12 10.85
CA THR A 15 9.53 -0.76 11.09
C THR A 15 8.88 -1.29 9.81
N CYS A 16 9.26 -0.77 8.65
CA CYS A 16 8.80 -1.23 7.34
C CYS A 16 9.69 -2.32 6.72
N GLY A 17 10.71 -2.79 7.43
CA GLY A 17 11.56 -3.92 7.05
C GLY A 17 12.78 -3.57 6.22
N PHE A 18 13.17 -2.31 6.14
CA PHE A 18 14.37 -1.86 5.42
C PHE A 18 14.99 -0.61 6.03
N LEU A 19 16.20 -0.30 5.61
CA LEU A 19 16.89 0.96 5.94
C LEU A 19 17.58 1.50 4.70
N ASN A 20 17.36 2.76 4.38
CA ASN A 20 18.13 3.45 3.36
C ASN A 20 19.37 4.10 4.01
N THR A 21 20.55 3.68 3.59
CA THR A 21 21.82 4.20 4.12
C THR A 21 22.16 5.57 3.55
N ASP A 22 23.09 6.29 4.17
CA ASP A 22 23.57 7.59 3.68
C ASP A 22 24.25 7.49 2.29
N SER A 23 24.74 6.30 1.93
CA SER A 23 25.27 6.00 0.60
C SER A 23 24.19 5.70 -0.45
N GLY A 24 22.91 5.75 -0.08
CA GLY A 24 21.79 5.43 -0.97
C GLY A 24 21.55 3.93 -1.19
N GLN A 25 22.26 3.07 -0.46
CA GLN A 25 22.04 1.63 -0.50
C GLN A 25 20.87 1.25 0.39
N ILE A 26 20.07 0.28 -0.07
CA ILE A 26 18.97 -0.28 0.71
C ILE A 26 19.47 -1.53 1.43
N HIS A 27 19.35 -1.51 2.74
CA HIS A 27 19.58 -2.68 3.59
C HIS A 27 18.25 -3.31 3.96
N GLU A 28 18.05 -4.55 3.53
CA GLU A 28 16.86 -5.35 3.86
C GLU A 28 17.06 -6.12 5.16
N PHE A 29 16.04 -6.16 5.99
CA PHE A 29 16.05 -7.02 7.17
C PHE A 29 15.55 -8.43 6.82
N LYS A 30 16.27 -9.45 7.28
CA LYS A 30 15.89 -10.87 7.05
C LYS A 30 14.51 -11.23 7.59
N SER A 31 14.06 -10.55 8.65
CA SER A 31 12.75 -10.72 9.24
C SER A 31 11.93 -9.46 9.02
N ASN A 32 10.74 -9.61 8.44
CA ASN A 32 9.78 -8.53 8.27
C ASN A 32 8.41 -8.98 8.82
N PRO A 33 8.19 -8.84 10.15
CA PRO A 33 6.94 -9.23 10.78
C PRO A 33 5.72 -8.52 10.19
N LYS A 34 5.87 -7.26 9.80
CA LYS A 34 4.81 -6.46 9.20
C LYS A 34 4.36 -7.00 7.85
N LEU A 35 5.30 -7.45 7.02
CA LEU A 35 4.97 -8.10 5.75
C LEU A 35 4.27 -9.45 6.00
N LYS A 36 4.75 -10.22 6.97
CA LYS A 36 4.12 -11.48 7.35
C LYS A 36 2.67 -11.27 7.78
N GLU A 37 2.43 -10.27 8.62
CA GLU A 37 1.09 -9.94 9.09
C GLU A 37 0.18 -9.46 7.96
N LEU A 38 0.69 -8.61 7.06
CA LEU A 38 -0.04 -8.23 5.84
C LEU A 38 -0.51 -9.46 5.07
N LEU A 39 0.39 -10.43 4.84
CA LEU A 39 0.04 -11.64 4.09
C LEU A 39 -1.00 -12.50 4.82
N ASN A 40 -0.94 -12.60 6.15
CA ASN A 40 -1.94 -13.29 6.96
C ASN A 40 -3.33 -12.64 6.80
N ILE A 41 -3.42 -11.31 6.94
CA ILE A 41 -4.68 -10.57 6.76
C ILE A 41 -5.27 -10.79 5.36
N LEU A 42 -4.42 -10.81 4.32
CA LEU A 42 -4.87 -11.01 2.95
C LEU A 42 -5.34 -12.43 2.65
N GLU A 43 -4.94 -13.42 3.46
CA GLU A 43 -5.46 -14.79 3.38
C GLU A 43 -6.86 -14.93 3.96
N GLU A 44 -7.21 -14.10 4.92
CA GLU A 44 -8.52 -14.14 5.59
C GLU A 44 -9.64 -13.52 4.75
N THR A 45 -9.34 -12.88 3.62
CA THR A 45 -10.32 -12.26 2.75
C THR A 45 -10.12 -12.64 1.29
N GLU A 46 -11.22 -12.86 0.57
CA GLU A 46 -11.22 -13.03 -0.89
C GLU A 46 -11.52 -11.72 -1.63
N ASP A 47 -11.86 -10.67 -0.91
CA ASP A 47 -12.23 -9.37 -1.46
C ASP A 47 -11.05 -8.65 -2.11
N LYS A 48 -11.38 -7.70 -3.00
CA LYS A 48 -10.38 -6.77 -3.56
C LYS A 48 -9.86 -5.83 -2.48
N CYS A 49 -8.53 -5.73 -2.39
CA CYS A 49 -7.85 -4.94 -1.38
C CYS A 49 -6.96 -3.86 -2.00
N ILE A 50 -7.01 -2.67 -1.41
CA ILE A 50 -6.02 -1.62 -1.66
C ILE A 50 -5.00 -1.68 -0.53
N ILE A 51 -3.71 -1.65 -0.89
CA ILE A 51 -2.60 -1.64 0.05
C ILE A 51 -1.79 -0.37 -0.17
N TRP A 52 -1.87 0.54 0.79
CA TRP A 52 -1.12 1.78 0.76
C TRP A 52 0.22 1.65 1.45
N ALA A 53 1.29 2.02 0.76
CA ALA A 53 2.64 2.06 1.29
C ALA A 53 3.34 3.38 0.92
N ASN A 54 4.06 3.94 1.89
CA ASN A 54 4.68 5.25 1.75
C ASN A 54 5.98 5.23 0.93
N TYR A 55 6.68 4.10 0.94
CA TYR A 55 7.97 3.93 0.28
C TYR A 55 7.86 3.08 -0.98
N VAL A 56 8.51 3.52 -2.07
CA VAL A 56 8.57 2.76 -3.34
C VAL A 56 9.15 1.37 -3.13
N TYR A 57 10.18 1.25 -2.29
CA TYR A 57 10.75 -0.03 -1.91
C TYR A 57 9.69 -1.02 -1.37
N ASN A 58 8.84 -0.56 -0.44
CA ASN A 58 7.77 -1.40 0.11
C ASN A 58 6.71 -1.75 -0.95
N ILE A 59 6.36 -0.83 -1.85
CA ILE A 59 5.42 -1.10 -2.93
C ILE A 59 5.94 -2.24 -3.81
N GLU A 60 7.20 -2.18 -4.24
CA GLU A 60 7.82 -3.21 -5.07
C GLU A 60 7.98 -4.55 -4.33
N MET A 61 8.38 -4.51 -3.06
CA MET A 61 8.48 -5.70 -2.21
C MET A 61 7.12 -6.39 -2.05
N ILE A 62 6.08 -5.66 -1.68
CA ILE A 62 4.72 -6.19 -1.50
C ILE A 62 4.20 -6.74 -2.83
N LYS A 63 4.34 -5.98 -3.93
CA LYS A 63 3.95 -6.40 -5.28
C LYS A 63 4.60 -7.72 -5.68
N THR A 64 5.90 -7.86 -5.43
CA THR A 64 6.65 -9.09 -5.73
C THR A 64 6.11 -10.26 -4.93
N LYS A 65 5.93 -10.10 -3.62
CA LYS A 65 5.41 -11.15 -2.76
C LYS A 65 3.98 -11.58 -3.10
N LEU A 66 3.14 -10.63 -3.45
CA LEU A 66 1.77 -10.94 -3.88
C LEU A 66 1.73 -11.66 -5.24
N LYS A 67 2.61 -11.28 -6.18
CA LYS A 67 2.74 -11.99 -7.46
C LYS A 67 3.26 -13.41 -7.31
N GLU A 68 4.22 -13.63 -6.41
CA GLU A 68 4.73 -14.96 -6.08
C GLU A 68 3.63 -15.87 -5.52
N ARG A 69 2.75 -15.32 -4.66
CA ARG A 69 1.73 -16.07 -3.94
C ARG A 69 0.42 -16.26 -4.70
N TYR A 70 -0.04 -15.22 -5.37
CA TYR A 70 -1.37 -15.16 -6.01
C TYR A 70 -1.33 -15.08 -7.53
N GLY A 71 -0.14 -15.05 -8.12
CA GLY A 71 0.04 -14.92 -9.56
C GLY A 71 0.18 -13.47 -10.05
N LYS A 72 0.74 -13.32 -11.25
CA LYS A 72 1.03 -12.02 -11.86
C LYS A 72 -0.24 -11.20 -12.14
N GLU A 73 -1.34 -11.89 -12.43
CA GLU A 73 -2.62 -11.26 -12.76
C GLU A 73 -3.32 -10.67 -11.55
N ALA A 74 -3.01 -11.13 -10.35
CA ALA A 74 -3.67 -10.72 -9.12
C ALA A 74 -3.30 -9.30 -8.64
N VAL A 75 -2.23 -8.69 -9.17
CA VAL A 75 -1.65 -7.48 -8.59
C VAL A 75 -1.38 -6.41 -9.64
N VAL A 76 -1.81 -5.20 -9.34
CA VAL A 76 -1.38 -3.97 -10.02
C VAL A 76 -0.75 -3.00 -9.03
N SER A 77 0.07 -2.09 -9.51
CA SER A 77 0.68 -1.06 -8.66
C SER A 77 0.58 0.32 -9.28
N ILE A 78 0.52 1.35 -8.42
CA ILE A 78 0.54 2.76 -8.81
C ILE A 78 1.48 3.55 -7.89
N TYR A 79 2.47 4.24 -8.46
CA TYR A 79 3.36 5.12 -7.72
C TYR A 79 3.96 6.23 -8.59
N GLY A 80 4.72 7.15 -7.99
CA GLY A 80 5.08 8.42 -8.60
C GLY A 80 5.85 8.38 -9.92
N LYS A 81 6.52 7.26 -10.23
CA LYS A 81 7.26 7.09 -11.50
C LYS A 81 6.35 6.68 -12.67
N ASP A 82 5.14 6.23 -12.39
CA ASP A 82 4.21 5.79 -13.42
C ASP A 82 3.62 7.00 -14.16
N SER A 83 3.54 6.89 -15.50
CA SER A 83 2.81 7.86 -16.30
C SER A 83 1.31 7.83 -15.97
N VAL A 84 0.60 8.88 -16.35
CA VAL A 84 -0.86 8.97 -16.15
C VAL A 84 -1.58 7.80 -16.82
N ASP A 85 -1.15 7.41 -18.01
CA ASP A 85 -1.74 6.30 -18.76
C ASP A 85 -1.51 4.94 -18.10
N VAL A 86 -0.32 4.71 -17.56
CA VAL A 86 0.00 3.48 -16.82
C VAL A 86 -0.87 3.38 -15.58
N ARG A 87 -1.01 4.47 -14.82
CA ARG A 87 -1.88 4.52 -13.63
C ARG A 87 -3.35 4.27 -13.97
N LYS A 88 -3.83 4.89 -15.06
CA LYS A 88 -5.21 4.72 -15.53
C LYS A 88 -5.49 3.26 -15.90
N LYS A 89 -4.62 2.62 -16.68
CA LYS A 89 -4.74 1.19 -17.03
C LYS A 89 -4.71 0.28 -15.80
N ALA A 90 -3.86 0.57 -14.83
CA ALA A 90 -3.79 -0.20 -13.59
C ALA A 90 -5.09 -0.11 -12.79
N VAL A 91 -5.67 1.10 -12.69
CA VAL A 91 -6.96 1.32 -12.01
C VAL A 91 -8.09 0.65 -12.77
N GLU A 92 -8.19 0.80 -14.09
CA GLU A 92 -9.21 0.16 -14.93
C GLU A 92 -9.17 -1.36 -14.76
N ARG A 93 -7.96 -1.96 -14.78
CA ARG A 93 -7.79 -3.38 -14.56
C ARG A 93 -8.22 -3.80 -13.15
N PHE A 94 -7.84 -3.06 -12.13
CA PHE A 94 -8.28 -3.33 -10.74
C PHE A 94 -9.80 -3.27 -10.60
N GLN A 95 -10.45 -2.33 -11.29
CA GLN A 95 -11.90 -2.16 -11.22
C GLN A 95 -12.68 -3.25 -11.97
N SER A 96 -12.18 -3.71 -13.12
CA SER A 96 -12.95 -4.54 -14.06
C SER A 96 -12.51 -6.01 -14.15
N ASP A 97 -11.26 -6.35 -13.80
CA ASP A 97 -10.74 -7.72 -13.88
C ASP A 97 -10.86 -8.42 -12.51
N ASP A 98 -11.72 -9.42 -12.40
CA ASP A 98 -11.94 -10.17 -11.15
C ASP A 98 -10.68 -10.93 -10.68
N ARG A 99 -9.76 -11.25 -11.60
CA ARG A 99 -8.47 -11.87 -11.25
C ARG A 99 -7.52 -10.89 -10.56
N CYS A 100 -7.73 -9.59 -10.77
CA CYS A 100 -6.93 -8.53 -10.15
C CYS A 100 -7.50 -8.19 -8.77
N ARG A 101 -6.96 -8.81 -7.72
CA ARG A 101 -7.41 -8.64 -6.34
C ARG A 101 -6.74 -7.49 -5.60
N PHE A 102 -5.51 -7.16 -5.94
CA PHE A 102 -4.67 -6.26 -5.16
C PHE A 102 -4.21 -5.05 -5.96
N LEU A 103 -4.41 -3.87 -5.39
CA LEU A 103 -3.80 -2.63 -5.85
C LEU A 103 -2.83 -2.16 -4.78
N VAL A 104 -1.55 -2.07 -5.12
CA VAL A 104 -0.49 -1.59 -4.22
C VAL A 104 -0.01 -0.23 -4.69
N GLY A 105 0.02 0.76 -3.79
CA GLY A 105 0.42 2.08 -4.23
C GLY A 105 0.80 3.04 -3.12
N ASN A 106 1.22 4.24 -3.54
CA ASN A 106 1.45 5.35 -2.64
C ASN A 106 0.16 6.18 -2.54
N PRO A 107 -0.34 6.49 -1.31
CA PRO A 107 -1.57 7.26 -1.14
C PRO A 107 -1.50 8.65 -1.80
N THR A 108 -0.34 9.27 -1.84
CA THR A 108 -0.14 10.57 -2.50
C THR A 108 -0.32 10.47 -4.01
N THR A 109 0.15 9.41 -4.64
CA THR A 109 0.00 9.18 -6.09
C THR A 109 -1.42 8.78 -6.46
N GLY A 110 -2.07 8.01 -5.59
CA GLY A 110 -3.50 7.70 -5.67
C GLY A 110 -4.38 8.92 -5.41
N GLY A 111 -3.80 10.03 -4.92
CA GLY A 111 -4.46 11.20 -4.38
C GLY A 111 -5.36 11.99 -5.31
N TYR A 112 -5.17 11.96 -6.61
CA TYR A 112 -5.91 12.84 -7.51
C TYR A 112 -6.89 12.07 -8.42
N GLY A 113 -8.17 12.08 -8.01
CA GLY A 113 -9.29 11.74 -8.90
C GLY A 113 -9.53 10.25 -9.19
N LEU A 114 -8.77 9.31 -8.58
CA LEU A 114 -9.00 7.90 -8.82
C LEU A 114 -10.25 7.40 -8.07
N THR A 115 -11.12 6.70 -8.77
CA THR A 115 -12.24 5.98 -8.19
C THR A 115 -11.85 4.51 -8.02
N LEU A 116 -11.88 4.00 -6.79
CA LEU A 116 -11.42 2.65 -6.44
C LEU A 116 -12.52 1.84 -5.73
N THR A 117 -13.76 1.98 -6.22
CA THR A 117 -14.97 1.40 -5.61
C THR A 117 -15.04 -0.12 -5.66
N ALA A 118 -14.21 -0.79 -6.45
CA ALA A 118 -14.11 -2.24 -6.45
C ALA A 118 -13.45 -2.80 -5.17
N ALA A 119 -12.68 -1.99 -4.46
CA ALA A 119 -12.06 -2.40 -3.21
C ALA A 119 -13.07 -2.46 -2.07
N ARG A 120 -13.06 -3.54 -1.30
CA ARG A 120 -13.80 -3.67 -0.05
C ARG A 120 -12.95 -3.46 1.18
N ASN A 121 -11.64 -3.68 1.05
CA ASN A 121 -10.68 -3.52 2.14
C ASN A 121 -9.58 -2.54 1.75
N VAL A 122 -9.19 -1.71 2.70
CA VAL A 122 -8.04 -0.80 2.58
C VAL A 122 -7.08 -1.07 3.72
N ILE A 123 -5.85 -1.38 3.38
CA ILE A 123 -4.79 -1.70 4.33
C ILE A 123 -3.68 -0.66 4.19
N TYR A 124 -3.28 -0.07 5.30
CA TYR A 124 -2.14 0.83 5.37
C TYR A 124 -0.92 0.07 5.88
N TYR A 125 -0.06 -0.35 4.96
CA TYR A 125 1.23 -0.94 5.31
C TYR A 125 2.15 0.07 5.99
N SER A 126 2.14 1.31 5.50
CA SER A 126 2.79 2.44 6.16
C SER A 126 2.00 3.72 5.93
N ASN A 127 1.93 4.57 6.95
CA ASN A 127 1.24 5.84 6.90
C ASN A 127 2.18 6.99 6.56
N SER A 128 1.65 7.98 5.86
CA SER A 128 2.24 9.31 5.79
C SER A 128 1.91 10.07 7.08
N TYR A 129 2.77 10.99 7.50
CA TYR A 129 2.48 11.95 8.58
C TYR A 129 1.48 13.03 8.14
N ASN A 130 1.06 13.04 6.87
CA ASN A 130 0.09 13.99 6.35
C ASN A 130 -1.33 13.43 6.48
N LEU A 131 -2.10 13.98 7.43
CA LEU A 131 -3.47 13.57 7.71
C LEU A 131 -4.40 13.77 6.51
N GLU A 132 -4.21 14.84 5.72
CA GLU A 132 -5.03 15.12 4.55
C GLU A 132 -4.89 14.01 3.50
N VAL A 133 -3.66 13.57 3.24
CA VAL A 133 -3.38 12.44 2.32
C VAL A 133 -4.05 11.17 2.82
N ARG A 134 -4.05 10.93 4.13
CA ARG A 134 -4.70 9.78 4.74
C ARG A 134 -6.21 9.83 4.52
N LEU A 135 -6.87 10.91 4.87
CA LEU A 135 -8.31 11.08 4.71
C LEU A 135 -8.74 10.98 3.25
N GLN A 136 -8.02 11.64 2.33
CA GLN A 136 -8.30 11.53 0.90
C GLN A 136 -8.16 10.10 0.37
N SER A 137 -7.22 9.32 0.88
CA SER A 137 -7.04 7.92 0.46
C SER A 137 -8.12 6.99 1.03
N GLU A 138 -8.68 7.29 2.19
CA GLU A 138 -9.81 6.58 2.78
C GLU A 138 -11.12 6.83 2.02
N ASP A 139 -11.34 8.05 1.54
CA ASP A 139 -12.57 8.41 0.79
C ASP A 139 -12.66 7.76 -0.61
N ARG A 140 -11.58 7.17 -1.11
CA ARG A 140 -11.57 6.63 -2.48
C ARG A 140 -12.40 5.38 -2.67
N PRO A 141 -12.34 4.40 -1.78
CA PRO A 141 -13.23 3.26 -1.84
C PRO A 141 -14.66 3.61 -1.39
N HIS A 142 -14.87 4.67 -0.60
CA HIS A 142 -16.17 5.07 -0.04
C HIS A 142 -17.02 5.97 -0.97
N ARG A 143 -16.82 5.93 -2.27
CA ARG A 143 -17.62 6.70 -3.24
C ARG A 143 -18.94 6.00 -3.58
N ILE A 144 -19.89 6.80 -4.13
CA ILE A 144 -21.19 6.32 -4.61
C ILE A 144 -21.00 5.09 -5.53
N GLY A 145 -21.70 4.01 -5.22
CA GLY A 145 -21.62 2.74 -5.96
C GLY A 145 -20.93 1.60 -5.19
N GLN A 146 -20.44 1.86 -4.00
CA GLN A 146 -19.85 0.82 -3.14
C GLN A 146 -20.88 0.27 -2.15
N ILE A 147 -20.92 -1.06 -2.02
CA ILE A 147 -21.88 -1.75 -1.15
C ILE A 147 -21.36 -1.86 0.29
N SER A 148 -20.05 -2.00 0.49
CA SER A 148 -19.40 -1.93 1.82
C SER A 148 -17.88 -1.81 1.69
N ALA A 149 -17.25 -0.92 2.45
CA ALA A 149 -15.79 -0.89 2.64
C ALA A 149 -15.45 -0.99 4.11
N LYS A 150 -14.46 -1.81 4.43
CA LYS A 150 -13.85 -1.86 5.76
C LYS A 150 -12.42 -1.32 5.67
N THR A 151 -12.11 -0.36 6.52
CA THR A 151 -10.72 0.09 6.71
C THR A 151 -10.11 -0.78 7.79
N LEU A 152 -9.19 -1.66 7.39
CA LEU A 152 -8.39 -2.48 8.31
C LEU A 152 -7.16 -1.68 8.72
N GLY A 153 -7.17 -1.09 9.87
CA GLY A 153 -6.04 -0.30 10.37
C GLY A 153 -6.21 0.18 11.80
N GLU A 154 -7.44 0.33 12.25
CA GLU A 154 -7.69 0.76 13.65
C GLU A 154 -7.47 -0.36 14.66
N GLU A 155 -7.67 -1.62 14.27
CA GLU A 155 -7.45 -2.76 15.18
C GLU A 155 -5.97 -3.09 15.33
N ALA A 156 -5.16 -2.91 14.29
CA ALA A 156 -3.71 -3.13 14.39
C ALA A 156 -2.99 -2.06 15.23
N MET A 157 -3.55 -0.85 15.35
CA MET A 157 -2.98 0.22 16.19
C MET A 157 -3.30 0.07 17.69
N LYS A 158 -4.18 -0.84 18.09
CA LYS A 158 -4.46 -1.11 19.51
C LYS A 158 -3.36 -1.91 20.20
N TRP A 159 -2.37 -2.41 19.45
CA TRP A 159 -1.29 -3.27 19.97
C TRP A 159 0.11 -2.66 19.82
N LEU A 160 0.23 -1.38 19.51
CA LEU A 160 1.44 -0.57 19.59
C LEU A 160 1.30 0.51 20.66
#